data_e01359dcfab3c49e0bdc7263e453d803
#
_entry.id   e01359dcfab3c49e0bdc7263e453d803
#
_cell.length_a   1.000
_cell.length_b   1.000
_cell.length_c   1.000
_cell.angle_alpha   90.00
_cell.angle_beta   90.00
_cell.angle_gamma   90.00
#
_symmetry.space_group_name_H-M   'P 1'
#
loop_
_entity.id
_entity.type
_entity.pdbx_description
1 polymer ?
#
loop_
_entity_poly.entity_id
_entity_poly.type
_entity_poly.pdbx_seq_one_letter_code
_entity_poly.pdbx_strand_id
1 'polypeptide(L)'
;RRMQGSRGLCDHPPGPVSEGPGILELTAGNRQIAGTGKSGEKGIHTMRLFDLHCDTIEELKKRGEDYLNCTTQFSLRDREKFQKAVQVMAVFVPDDIRGQEAVQFVLDYHQYMDDQVRRTGGQAELVEKITDLDRILDEGKWAFIRSIESGAALNGDLDNINRFADLNFKMLGLVWNGANELGSGPNNDTGLTAFGKEAVKRMEQVGMIVDCSHLNDAGFEDLLNIAERPFVASHSNVRACCSHPRNLTDAQFKEIVRRGGLCGLNLFSRFIDDDNNGSKDYLLRHIYHMLELGGEDVIAWGGDMDGEITCDPDLNTPYGVGRFADYLVEHGIGEAAVQKIFFDNAYRFFKQQVK
;
A
#
# COMPACT_ATOMS: atom_id res chain seq x y z
N ARG A 1 -31.85 -38.71 -31.45
CA ARG A 1 -30.77 -39.68 -31.80
C ARG A 1 -29.60 -39.45 -30.85
N ARG A 2 -29.38 -40.46 -29.98
CA ARG A 2 -28.19 -40.63 -29.14
C ARG A 2 -27.02 -41.03 -30.02
N MET A 3 -25.80 -40.59 -29.72
CA MET A 3 -24.63 -41.44 -29.84
C MET A 3 -23.64 -41.16 -28.70
N GLN A 4 -23.32 -42.27 -28.08
CA GLN A 4 -22.31 -42.49 -27.03
C GLN A 4 -20.93 -42.74 -27.67
N GLY A 5 -19.89 -42.56 -26.84
CA GLY A 5 -18.57 -43.18 -26.99
C GLY A 5 -17.47 -42.13 -26.87
N SER A 6 -16.37 -42.29 -26.15
CA SER A 6 -15.87 -43.35 -25.25
C SER A 6 -14.67 -42.75 -24.47
N ARG A 7 -14.44 -43.27 -23.29
CA ARG A 7 -13.36 -43.01 -22.32
C ARG A 7 -11.97 -43.31 -22.91
N GLY A 8 -11.00 -42.49 -22.50
CA GLY A 8 -9.59 -42.82 -22.54
C GLY A 8 -8.90 -42.22 -21.31
N LEU A 9 -8.82 -43.00 -20.24
CA LEU A 9 -7.95 -42.79 -19.08
C LEU A 9 -6.51 -43.14 -19.51
N CYS A 10 -5.56 -42.23 -19.32
CA CYS A 10 -4.15 -42.56 -19.24
C CYS A 10 -3.67 -42.20 -17.83
N ASP A 11 -3.61 -43.23 -16.98
CA ASP A 11 -2.88 -43.20 -15.73
C ASP A 11 -1.37 -43.17 -16.04
N HIS A 12 -0.69 -42.11 -15.59
CA HIS A 12 0.76 -42.11 -15.38
C HIS A 12 1.02 -41.87 -13.91
N PRO A 13 1.88 -42.68 -13.27
CA PRO A 13 2.27 -42.46 -11.86
C PRO A 13 3.13 -41.20 -11.72
N PRO A 14 3.04 -40.48 -10.59
CA PRO A 14 3.87 -39.31 -10.35
C PRO A 14 5.34 -39.74 -10.21
N GLY A 15 6.24 -39.02 -10.94
CA GLY A 15 7.67 -39.14 -10.79
C GLY A 15 8.13 -38.57 -9.44
N PRO A 16 9.37 -38.94 -8.98
CA PRO A 16 9.85 -38.53 -7.66
C PRO A 16 10.02 -37.03 -7.56
N VAL A 17 9.48 -36.46 -6.47
CA VAL A 17 9.61 -35.06 -6.06
C VAL A 17 11.09 -34.81 -5.78
N SER A 18 11.71 -33.92 -6.52
CA SER A 18 13.04 -33.40 -6.21
C SER A 18 12.95 -32.53 -4.95
N GLU A 19 13.69 -32.90 -3.92
CA GLU A 19 13.87 -32.11 -2.70
C GLU A 19 14.42 -30.73 -3.10
N GLY A 20 13.68 -29.67 -2.75
CA GLY A 20 14.10 -28.29 -2.85
C GLY A 20 15.26 -27.99 -1.88
N PRO A 21 16.02 -26.90 -2.05
CA PRO A 21 17.21 -26.62 -1.27
C PRO A 21 16.86 -26.46 0.20
N GLY A 22 17.64 -27.19 1.03
CA GLY A 22 17.46 -27.33 2.46
C GLY A 22 17.43 -25.98 3.19
N ILE A 23 16.62 -25.96 4.22
CA ILE A 23 16.57 -24.95 5.27
C ILE A 23 17.99 -24.79 5.83
N LEU A 24 18.60 -23.64 5.64
CA LEU A 24 19.83 -23.26 6.34
C LEU A 24 19.51 -23.13 7.83
N GLU A 25 19.88 -24.14 8.61
CA GLU A 25 19.97 -24.04 10.06
C GLU A 25 21.00 -22.96 10.41
N LEU A 26 20.53 -21.81 10.85
CA LEU A 26 21.35 -20.80 11.50
C LEU A 26 21.76 -21.35 12.89
N THR A 27 22.97 -21.88 12.98
CA THR A 27 23.57 -22.27 14.25
C THR A 27 23.72 -21.07 15.16
N ALA A 28 22.93 -21.05 16.23
CA ALA A 28 23.04 -20.10 17.32
C ALA A 28 24.41 -20.25 18.00
N GLY A 29 25.30 -19.31 17.77
CA GLY A 29 26.55 -19.14 18.54
C GLY A 29 26.22 -18.72 19.97
N ASN A 30 26.38 -19.61 20.93
CA ASN A 30 26.31 -19.36 22.36
C ASN A 30 27.27 -18.24 22.77
N ARG A 31 26.75 -17.05 23.07
CA ARG A 31 27.38 -16.11 23.99
C ARG A 31 26.47 -15.90 25.19
N GLN A 32 26.76 -16.59 26.27
CA GLN A 32 26.25 -16.27 27.60
C GLN A 32 26.68 -14.85 27.97
N ILE A 33 25.75 -13.93 28.10
CA ILE A 33 25.91 -12.69 28.83
C ILE A 33 24.95 -12.78 30.01
N ALA A 34 25.49 -13.09 31.19
CA ALA A 34 24.78 -12.96 32.44
C ALA A 34 24.59 -11.47 32.74
N GLY A 35 23.34 -11.03 32.77
CA GLY A 35 22.94 -9.71 33.21
C GLY A 35 21.61 -9.80 33.92
N THR A 36 21.60 -9.89 35.25
CA THR A 36 20.45 -9.72 36.11
C THR A 36 20.01 -8.24 36.03
N GLY A 37 19.09 -7.93 35.16
CA GLY A 37 18.47 -6.62 35.05
C GLY A 37 16.97 -6.72 35.41
N LYS A 38 16.59 -5.95 36.43
CA LYS A 38 15.23 -5.76 36.92
C LYS A 38 14.26 -5.55 35.77
N SER A 39 13.09 -6.20 35.83
CA SER A 39 11.92 -5.91 35.00
C SER A 39 11.42 -4.48 35.30
N GLY A 40 12.09 -3.47 34.70
CA GLY A 40 11.51 -2.15 34.53
C GLY A 40 10.51 -2.23 33.37
N GLU A 41 9.35 -1.65 33.53
CA GLU A 41 8.42 -1.35 32.44
C GLU A 41 9.25 -0.74 31.30
N LYS A 42 9.46 -1.51 30.21
CA LYS A 42 10.03 -0.95 28.98
C LYS A 42 9.06 0.13 28.56
N GLY A 43 9.54 1.36 28.49
CA GLY A 43 8.75 2.49 28.12
C GLY A 43 7.96 2.17 26.86
N ILE A 44 6.69 2.52 26.86
CA ILE A 44 5.82 2.47 25.68
C ILE A 44 6.56 3.24 24.61
N HIS A 45 7.16 2.55 23.63
CA HIS A 45 7.68 3.21 22.45
C HIS A 45 6.46 3.87 21.79
N THR A 46 6.43 5.19 21.77
CA THR A 46 5.37 5.93 21.13
C THR A 46 5.36 5.59 19.64
N MET A 47 4.29 4.92 19.19
CA MET A 47 4.16 4.45 17.82
C MET A 47 4.10 5.63 16.85
N ARG A 48 4.77 5.46 15.70
CA ARG A 48 4.63 6.36 14.55
C ARG A 48 4.20 5.52 13.36
N LEU A 49 3.20 5.99 12.61
CA LEU A 49 2.68 5.29 11.44
C LEU A 49 2.43 6.26 10.31
N PHE A 50 2.92 5.96 9.12
CA PHE A 50 2.54 6.57 7.86
C PHE A 50 2.10 5.46 6.91
N ASP A 51 0.80 5.27 6.79
CA ASP A 51 0.20 4.25 5.93
C ASP A 51 -0.17 4.88 4.57
N LEU A 52 0.29 4.26 3.49
CA LEU A 52 0.16 4.76 2.12
C LEU A 52 -1.19 4.45 1.47
N HIS A 53 -2.02 3.56 2.07
CA HIS A 53 -3.27 3.15 1.42
C HIS A 53 -4.29 2.52 2.38
N CYS A 54 -5.52 3.01 2.32
CA CYS A 54 -6.70 2.31 2.84
C CYS A 54 -7.98 2.76 2.11
N ASP A 55 -9.01 1.88 2.08
CA ASP A 55 -10.31 2.10 1.43
C ASP A 55 -11.44 2.38 2.42
N THR A 56 -11.10 2.75 3.62
CA THR A 56 -12.03 2.93 4.74
C THR A 56 -13.18 3.88 4.42
N ILE A 57 -12.97 4.88 3.56
CA ILE A 57 -13.99 5.89 3.27
C ILE A 57 -15.23 5.30 2.58
N GLU A 58 -15.04 4.29 1.70
CA GLU A 58 -16.14 3.56 1.06
C GLU A 58 -16.90 2.72 2.08
N GLU A 59 -16.18 2.00 2.94
CA GLU A 59 -16.79 1.15 3.95
C GLU A 59 -17.58 1.96 4.98
N LEU A 60 -17.08 3.11 5.42
CA LEU A 60 -17.84 4.02 6.29
C LEU A 60 -19.16 4.47 5.64
N LYS A 61 -19.13 4.79 4.34
CA LYS A 61 -20.33 5.20 3.60
C LYS A 61 -21.33 4.05 3.46
N LYS A 62 -20.86 2.87 3.09
CA LYS A 62 -21.68 1.65 2.97
C LYS A 62 -22.36 1.29 4.29
N ARG A 63 -21.65 1.43 5.42
CA ARG A 63 -22.13 1.05 6.77
C ARG A 63 -22.88 2.19 7.46
N GLY A 64 -22.78 3.42 7.00
CA GLY A 64 -23.33 4.61 7.68
C GLY A 64 -22.61 4.94 8.98
N GLU A 65 -21.34 4.62 9.07
CA GLU A 65 -20.47 4.80 10.22
C GLU A 65 -19.58 6.04 10.10
N ASP A 66 -18.79 6.34 11.13
CA ASP A 66 -17.78 7.40 11.15
C ASP A 66 -16.45 6.90 11.73
N TYR A 67 -15.34 7.65 11.54
CA TYR A 67 -14.00 7.23 11.97
C TYR A 67 -13.85 6.98 13.50
N LEU A 68 -14.74 7.51 14.33
CA LEU A 68 -14.72 7.33 15.78
C LEU A 68 -15.51 6.11 16.23
N ASN A 69 -16.61 5.83 15.51
CA ASN A 69 -17.59 4.80 15.87
C ASN A 69 -17.83 3.87 14.66
N CYS A 70 -16.81 3.10 14.28
CA CYS A 70 -16.87 2.19 13.15
C CYS A 70 -16.44 0.77 13.52
N THR A 71 -16.82 -0.15 12.63
CA THR A 71 -16.43 -1.56 12.67
C THR A 71 -15.42 -1.90 11.57
N THR A 72 -14.89 -0.89 10.89
CA THR A 72 -13.85 -0.98 9.87
C THR A 72 -12.50 -1.35 10.49
N GLN A 73 -11.56 -1.83 9.66
CA GLN A 73 -10.19 -2.14 10.08
C GLN A 73 -9.47 -0.86 10.52
N PHE A 74 -9.49 0.19 9.68
CA PHE A 74 -9.00 1.50 10.09
C PHE A 74 -10.05 2.25 10.91
N SER A 75 -9.61 2.81 12.05
CA SER A 75 -10.42 3.70 12.89
C SER A 75 -9.52 4.62 13.71
N LEU A 76 -10.08 5.69 14.26
CA LEU A 76 -9.38 6.57 15.22
C LEU A 76 -9.46 6.09 16.68
N ARG A 77 -9.96 4.89 16.92
CA ARG A 77 -10.21 4.34 18.27
C ARG A 77 -8.99 4.30 19.16
N ASP A 78 -7.81 4.01 18.59
CA ASP A 78 -6.53 3.90 19.30
C ASP A 78 -5.59 5.09 19.01
N ARG A 79 -6.16 6.22 18.62
CA ARG A 79 -5.40 7.39 18.18
C ARG A 79 -4.38 7.86 19.22
N GLU A 80 -4.71 7.84 20.51
CA GLU A 80 -3.85 8.30 21.60
C GLU A 80 -2.59 7.44 21.78
N LYS A 81 -2.53 6.25 21.18
CA LYS A 81 -1.36 5.37 21.20
C LYS A 81 -0.28 5.78 20.19
N PHE A 82 -0.62 6.69 19.28
CA PHE A 82 0.29 7.16 18.25
C PHE A 82 0.81 8.56 18.57
N GLN A 83 2.13 8.71 18.54
CA GLN A 83 2.77 10.03 18.63
C GLN A 83 2.56 10.82 17.34
N LYS A 84 2.78 10.18 16.20
CA LYS A 84 2.57 10.74 14.87
C LYS A 84 1.91 9.70 13.98
N ALA A 85 0.84 10.09 13.30
CA ALA A 85 0.14 9.18 12.41
C ALA A 85 -0.39 9.89 11.17
N VAL A 86 -0.14 9.27 10.01
CA VAL A 86 -0.60 9.69 8.69
C VAL A 86 -1.29 8.52 8.02
N GLN A 87 -2.44 8.77 7.42
CA GLN A 87 -3.15 7.81 6.60
C GLN A 87 -3.45 8.41 5.23
N VAL A 88 -3.00 7.74 4.18
CA VAL A 88 -3.46 8.05 2.83
C VAL A 88 -4.80 7.34 2.62
N MET A 89 -5.85 8.13 2.42
CA MET A 89 -7.22 7.69 2.21
C MET A 89 -7.49 7.62 0.71
N ALA A 90 -7.66 6.43 0.17
CA ALA A 90 -8.01 6.22 -1.22
C ALA A 90 -9.51 6.45 -1.45
N VAL A 91 -9.84 7.00 -2.59
CA VAL A 91 -11.15 6.87 -3.22
C VAL A 91 -10.99 5.82 -4.31
N PHE A 92 -11.45 4.61 -4.03
CA PHE A 92 -11.41 3.50 -4.95
C PHE A 92 -12.53 3.62 -5.99
N VAL A 93 -12.17 3.65 -7.28
CA VAL A 93 -13.14 3.69 -8.38
C VAL A 93 -13.22 2.30 -9.04
N PRO A 94 -14.31 1.56 -8.80
CA PRO A 94 -14.50 0.22 -9.37
C PRO A 94 -14.40 0.20 -10.91
N ASP A 95 -13.98 -0.94 -11.47
CA ASP A 95 -13.77 -1.10 -12.91
C ASP A 95 -15.04 -0.95 -13.77
N ASP A 96 -16.24 -1.05 -13.21
CA ASP A 96 -17.52 -0.85 -13.88
C ASP A 96 -18.03 0.59 -13.85
N ILE A 97 -17.44 1.46 -13.02
CA ILE A 97 -17.76 2.90 -12.99
C ILE A 97 -16.84 3.62 -13.98
N ARG A 98 -17.42 4.26 -14.99
CA ARG A 98 -16.68 4.87 -16.11
C ARG A 98 -17.26 6.24 -16.50
N GLY A 99 -16.49 6.94 -17.32
CA GLY A 99 -16.95 8.20 -17.92
C GLY A 99 -17.17 9.29 -16.89
N GLN A 100 -18.17 10.13 -17.13
CA GLN A 100 -18.51 11.23 -16.20
C GLN A 100 -18.97 10.73 -14.83
N GLU A 101 -19.49 9.49 -14.74
CA GLU A 101 -19.88 8.88 -13.47
C GLU A 101 -18.65 8.66 -12.57
N ALA A 102 -17.51 8.21 -13.13
CA ALA A 102 -16.27 8.04 -12.37
C ALA A 102 -15.73 9.39 -11.83
N VAL A 103 -15.82 10.45 -12.63
CA VAL A 103 -15.46 11.81 -12.18
C VAL A 103 -16.34 12.23 -11.00
N GLN A 104 -17.68 12.08 -11.16
CA GLN A 104 -18.64 12.49 -10.13
C GLN A 104 -18.48 11.66 -8.86
N PHE A 105 -18.19 10.37 -9.00
CA PHE A 105 -17.91 9.47 -7.88
C PHE A 105 -16.80 10.01 -6.99
N VAL A 106 -15.66 10.40 -7.57
CA VAL A 106 -14.54 10.98 -6.81
C VAL A 106 -14.93 12.30 -6.13
N LEU A 107 -15.71 13.15 -6.82
CA LEU A 107 -16.17 14.42 -6.24
C LEU A 107 -17.12 14.21 -5.05
N ASP A 108 -18.02 13.23 -5.15
CA ASP A 108 -18.94 12.89 -4.06
C ASP A 108 -18.20 12.33 -2.84
N TYR A 109 -17.14 11.53 -3.06
CA TYR A 109 -16.29 11.04 -1.98
C TYR A 109 -15.36 12.10 -1.40
N HIS A 110 -14.89 13.05 -2.22
CA HIS A 110 -14.16 14.22 -1.71
C HIS A 110 -15.00 14.97 -0.68
N GLN A 111 -16.24 15.29 -1.02
CA GLN A 111 -17.18 15.96 -0.10
C GLN A 111 -17.47 15.11 1.14
N TYR A 112 -17.71 13.81 0.93
CA TYR A 112 -17.98 12.88 2.04
C TYR A 112 -16.79 12.76 2.99
N MET A 113 -15.56 12.74 2.49
CA MET A 113 -14.34 12.72 3.31
C MET A 113 -14.21 13.98 4.17
N ASP A 114 -14.51 15.16 3.61
CA ASP A 114 -14.53 16.42 4.36
C ASP A 114 -15.55 16.37 5.51
N ASP A 115 -16.74 15.81 5.24
CA ASP A 115 -17.79 15.65 6.26
C ASP A 115 -17.37 14.68 7.35
N GLN A 116 -16.75 13.57 6.99
CA GLN A 116 -16.25 12.57 7.94
C GLN A 116 -15.14 13.14 8.82
N VAL A 117 -14.19 13.86 8.25
CA VAL A 117 -13.10 14.48 9.04
C VAL A 117 -13.65 15.53 10.01
N ARG A 118 -14.62 16.35 9.60
CA ARG A 118 -15.28 17.29 10.53
C ARG A 118 -15.94 16.57 11.72
N ARG A 119 -16.52 15.38 11.52
CA ARG A 119 -17.14 14.59 12.60
C ARG A 119 -16.13 14.03 13.60
N THR A 120 -14.82 14.00 13.28
CA THR A 120 -13.80 13.56 14.25
C THR A 120 -13.60 14.53 15.42
N GLY A 121 -14.22 15.71 15.38
CA GLY A 121 -14.06 16.71 16.45
C GLY A 121 -12.65 17.21 16.63
N GLY A 122 -11.85 17.19 15.54
CA GLY A 122 -10.47 17.66 15.54
C GLY A 122 -9.41 16.59 15.88
N GLN A 123 -9.80 15.32 15.97
CA GLN A 123 -8.84 14.22 16.18
C GLN A 123 -8.08 13.86 14.89
N ALA A 124 -8.65 14.19 13.72
CA ALA A 124 -7.97 14.10 12.44
C ALA A 124 -8.13 15.40 11.66
N GLU A 125 -7.20 15.64 10.72
CA GLU A 125 -7.22 16.79 9.84
C GLU A 125 -6.68 16.41 8.46
N LEU A 126 -7.31 16.95 7.40
CA LEU A 126 -6.85 16.77 6.03
C LEU A 126 -5.62 17.62 5.74
N VAL A 127 -4.64 17.04 5.08
CA VAL A 127 -3.43 17.73 4.61
C VAL A 127 -3.77 18.47 3.32
N GLU A 128 -4.14 19.73 3.44
CA GLU A 128 -4.44 20.59 2.28
C GLU A 128 -3.15 20.99 1.55
N LYS A 129 -2.15 21.40 2.32
CA LYS A 129 -0.79 21.67 1.81
C LYS A 129 0.20 20.80 2.56
N ILE A 130 1.21 20.30 1.87
CA ILE A 130 2.21 19.46 2.52
C ILE A 130 2.95 20.17 3.66
N THR A 131 2.98 21.50 3.64
CA THR A 131 3.52 22.32 4.72
C THR A 131 2.71 22.23 6.01
N ASP A 132 1.44 21.83 5.96
CA ASP A 132 0.58 21.68 7.12
C ASP A 132 0.85 20.40 7.89
N LEU A 133 1.50 19.43 7.25
CA LEU A 133 1.73 18.09 7.82
C LEU A 133 2.41 18.15 9.19
N ASP A 134 3.46 18.95 9.33
CA ASP A 134 4.19 19.05 10.60
C ASP A 134 3.31 19.62 11.71
N ARG A 135 2.58 20.70 11.42
CA ARG A 135 1.63 21.30 12.37
C ARG A 135 0.58 20.30 12.82
N ILE A 136 -0.05 19.59 11.91
CA ILE A 136 -1.10 18.58 12.21
C ILE A 136 -0.54 17.51 13.14
N LEU A 137 0.65 17.00 12.83
CA LEU A 137 1.31 15.97 13.63
C LEU A 137 1.75 16.48 15.00
N ASP A 138 2.24 17.72 15.10
CA ASP A 138 2.69 18.32 16.37
C ASP A 138 1.50 18.69 17.27
N GLU A 139 0.32 18.98 16.69
CA GLU A 139 -0.94 19.12 17.42
C GLU A 139 -1.49 17.77 17.89
N GLY A 140 -0.80 16.69 17.57
CA GLY A 140 -1.16 15.35 17.96
C GLY A 140 -2.39 14.84 17.22
N LYS A 141 -2.77 15.35 16.09
CA LYS A 141 -3.86 14.86 15.23
C LYS A 141 -3.39 13.77 14.29
N TRP A 142 -4.32 12.97 13.80
CA TRP A 142 -4.07 12.10 12.67
C TRP A 142 -4.12 12.92 11.36
N ALA A 143 -3.08 12.87 10.55
CA ALA A 143 -3.05 13.57 9.27
C ALA A 143 -3.64 12.66 8.18
N PHE A 144 -4.65 13.14 7.45
CA PHE A 144 -5.24 12.41 6.33
C PHE A 144 -4.83 13.04 4.99
N ILE A 145 -4.36 12.21 4.06
CA ILE A 145 -3.97 12.60 2.71
C ILE A 145 -4.93 11.94 1.72
N ARG A 146 -5.51 12.73 0.81
CA ARG A 146 -6.42 12.21 -0.22
C ARG A 146 -5.64 11.55 -1.36
N SER A 147 -6.08 10.38 -1.77
CA SER A 147 -5.65 9.70 -3.00
C SER A 147 -6.83 9.18 -3.80
N ILE A 148 -6.59 8.87 -5.06
CA ILE A 148 -7.55 8.20 -5.95
C ILE A 148 -6.94 6.88 -6.37
N GLU A 149 -7.69 5.80 -6.26
CA GLU A 149 -7.34 4.50 -6.82
C GLU A 149 -8.16 4.23 -8.07
N SER A 150 -7.49 4.13 -9.18
CA SER A 150 -7.95 4.01 -10.58
C SER A 150 -8.09 5.34 -11.33
N GLY A 151 -7.26 5.49 -12.36
CA GLY A 151 -7.30 6.61 -13.29
C GLY A 151 -8.53 6.64 -14.20
N ALA A 152 -9.46 5.69 -14.09
CA ALA A 152 -10.80 5.79 -14.70
C ALA A 152 -11.51 7.08 -14.29
N ALA A 153 -11.19 7.62 -13.10
CA ALA A 153 -11.64 8.92 -12.63
C ALA A 153 -11.30 10.09 -13.56
N LEU A 154 -10.29 9.94 -14.43
CA LEU A 154 -9.91 11.00 -15.38
C LEU A 154 -10.83 11.09 -16.58
N ASN A 155 -11.62 10.06 -16.88
CA ASN A 155 -12.56 10.05 -18.02
C ASN A 155 -11.89 10.46 -19.35
N GLY A 156 -10.62 10.11 -19.58
CA GLY A 156 -9.88 10.51 -20.79
C GLY A 156 -9.61 12.01 -20.93
N ASP A 157 -9.72 12.79 -19.86
CA ASP A 157 -9.51 14.23 -19.84
C ASP A 157 -8.40 14.63 -18.87
N LEU A 158 -7.30 15.20 -19.38
CA LEU A 158 -6.16 15.66 -18.58
C LEU A 158 -6.52 16.81 -17.63
N ASP A 159 -7.56 17.59 -17.90
CA ASP A 159 -7.98 18.69 -17.03
C ASP A 159 -8.56 18.16 -15.70
N ASN A 160 -9.04 16.93 -15.66
CA ASN A 160 -9.43 16.30 -14.40
C ASN A 160 -8.24 16.07 -13.46
N ILE A 161 -7.00 15.92 -13.97
CA ILE A 161 -5.79 15.89 -13.12
C ILE A 161 -5.62 17.24 -12.40
N ASN A 162 -5.74 18.36 -13.14
CA ASN A 162 -5.67 19.69 -12.54
C ASN A 162 -6.77 19.87 -11.50
N ARG A 163 -8.02 19.50 -11.86
CA ARG A 163 -9.17 19.57 -10.97
C ARG A 163 -8.98 18.80 -9.67
N PHE A 164 -8.47 17.57 -9.73
CA PHE A 164 -8.23 16.76 -8.54
C PHE A 164 -7.04 17.29 -7.73
N ALA A 165 -6.00 17.81 -8.39
CA ALA A 165 -4.90 18.48 -7.69
C ALA A 165 -5.39 19.72 -6.92
N ASP A 166 -6.26 20.54 -7.52
CA ASP A 166 -6.88 21.70 -6.89
C ASP A 166 -7.79 21.32 -5.71
N LEU A 167 -8.36 20.11 -5.72
CA LEU A 167 -9.10 19.51 -4.62
C LEU A 167 -8.19 18.77 -3.61
N ASN A 168 -6.88 18.96 -3.72
CA ASN A 168 -5.87 18.43 -2.81
C ASN A 168 -5.76 16.91 -2.78
N PHE A 169 -6.10 16.21 -3.88
CA PHE A 169 -5.65 14.85 -4.08
C PHE A 169 -4.14 14.84 -4.38
N LYS A 170 -3.36 14.13 -3.56
CA LYS A 170 -1.90 14.15 -3.63
C LYS A 170 -1.31 12.96 -4.39
N MET A 171 -2.10 11.92 -4.61
CA MET A 171 -1.68 10.68 -5.26
C MET A 171 -2.81 10.13 -6.12
N LEU A 172 -2.46 9.49 -7.25
CA LEU A 172 -3.41 8.82 -8.13
C LEU A 172 -2.80 7.53 -8.66
N GLY A 173 -3.52 6.41 -8.44
CA GLY A 173 -3.27 5.11 -9.04
C GLY A 173 -3.69 5.08 -10.49
N LEU A 174 -2.78 4.63 -11.38
CA LEU A 174 -3.05 4.67 -12.82
C LEU A 174 -4.19 3.75 -13.24
N VAL A 175 -4.29 2.59 -12.63
CA VAL A 175 -5.29 1.55 -12.93
C VAL A 175 -5.73 0.86 -11.65
N TRP A 176 -6.80 0.09 -11.73
CA TRP A 176 -7.12 -0.99 -10.81
C TRP A 176 -6.86 -2.34 -11.51
N ASN A 177 -7.74 -3.35 -11.37
CA ASN A 177 -7.48 -4.70 -11.90
C ASN A 177 -7.74 -4.83 -13.41
N GLY A 178 -8.67 -4.05 -13.95
CA GLY A 178 -9.03 -4.04 -15.36
C GLY A 178 -8.25 -3.02 -16.20
N ALA A 179 -8.70 -2.81 -17.43
CA ALA A 179 -8.22 -1.76 -18.31
C ALA A 179 -9.06 -0.49 -18.13
N ASN A 180 -8.41 0.67 -18.20
CA ASN A 180 -9.06 1.98 -18.29
C ASN A 180 -8.40 2.84 -19.37
N GLU A 181 -8.70 4.13 -19.42
CA GLU A 181 -8.19 5.06 -20.42
C GLU A 181 -6.66 5.25 -20.34
N LEU A 182 -6.03 4.95 -19.17
CA LEU A 182 -4.59 5.14 -18.95
C LEU A 182 -3.76 3.90 -19.28
N GLY A 183 -4.31 2.72 -19.08
CA GLY A 183 -3.56 1.47 -19.21
C GLY A 183 -4.33 0.27 -18.69
N SER A 184 -3.60 -0.73 -18.22
CA SER A 184 -4.21 -1.98 -17.76
C SER A 184 -3.59 -2.48 -16.46
N GLY A 185 -4.47 -3.01 -15.61
CA GLY A 185 -4.10 -3.76 -14.41
C GLY A 185 -3.70 -5.21 -14.73
N PRO A 186 -3.56 -6.07 -13.70
CA PRO A 186 -3.02 -7.42 -13.83
C PRO A 186 -3.89 -8.39 -14.64
N ASN A 187 -5.16 -8.02 -14.93
CA ASN A 187 -6.07 -8.85 -15.73
C ASN A 187 -5.85 -8.71 -17.25
N ASN A 188 -4.87 -7.90 -17.68
CA ASN A 188 -4.60 -7.62 -19.08
C ASN A 188 -3.09 -7.42 -19.28
N ASP A 189 -2.58 -7.66 -20.50
CA ASP A 189 -1.15 -7.58 -20.84
C ASP A 189 -0.76 -6.29 -21.58
N THR A 190 -1.70 -5.34 -21.76
CA THR A 190 -1.39 -4.08 -22.46
C THR A 190 -0.76 -3.07 -21.50
N GLY A 191 0.24 -2.32 -21.99
CA GLY A 191 0.91 -1.25 -21.22
C GLY A 191 0.07 0.03 -21.12
N LEU A 192 0.75 1.15 -20.89
CA LEU A 192 0.11 2.46 -20.85
C LEU A 192 -0.33 2.90 -22.25
N THR A 193 -1.52 3.47 -22.32
CA THR A 193 -2.03 4.12 -23.53
C THR A 193 -1.27 5.43 -23.82
N ALA A 194 -1.47 6.01 -25.01
CA ALA A 194 -0.95 7.35 -25.29
C ALA A 194 -1.49 8.39 -24.29
N PHE A 195 -2.77 8.29 -23.92
CA PHE A 195 -3.38 9.14 -22.89
C PHE A 195 -2.74 8.90 -21.53
N GLY A 196 -2.50 7.65 -21.12
CA GLY A 196 -1.85 7.32 -19.85
C GLY A 196 -0.46 7.91 -19.74
N LYS A 197 0.31 7.88 -20.83
CA LYS A 197 1.67 8.49 -20.88
C LYS A 197 1.62 10.02 -20.70
N GLU A 198 0.64 10.70 -21.30
CA GLU A 198 0.44 12.14 -21.09
C GLU A 198 -0.12 12.45 -19.71
N ALA A 199 -0.96 11.58 -19.15
CA ALA A 199 -1.48 11.72 -17.79
C ALA A 199 -0.35 11.68 -16.74
N VAL A 200 0.60 10.73 -16.85
CA VAL A 200 1.79 10.68 -15.97
C VAL A 200 2.56 12.00 -16.00
N LYS A 201 2.86 12.54 -17.18
CA LYS A 201 3.56 13.83 -17.30
C LYS A 201 2.77 14.97 -16.66
N ARG A 202 1.45 14.99 -16.84
CA ARG A 202 0.60 16.03 -16.24
C ARG A 202 0.56 15.91 -14.71
N MET A 203 0.48 14.69 -14.15
CA MET A 203 0.56 14.44 -12.71
C MET A 203 1.86 15.00 -12.14
N GLU A 204 3.00 14.71 -12.78
CA GLU A 204 4.30 15.23 -12.37
C GLU A 204 4.38 16.76 -12.40
N GLN A 205 3.78 17.40 -13.42
CA GLN A 205 3.74 18.87 -13.56
C GLN A 205 2.97 19.53 -12.41
N VAL A 206 1.82 18.97 -12.02
CA VAL A 206 1.00 19.50 -10.92
C VAL A 206 1.51 19.08 -9.53
N GLY A 207 2.49 18.17 -9.47
CA GLY A 207 3.05 17.65 -8.20
C GLY A 207 2.18 16.59 -7.54
N MET A 208 1.37 15.88 -8.32
CA MET A 208 0.62 14.71 -7.90
C MET A 208 1.52 13.46 -8.02
N ILE A 209 1.55 12.63 -6.99
CA ILE A 209 2.32 11.39 -6.96
C ILE A 209 1.67 10.36 -7.88
N VAL A 210 2.46 9.71 -8.74
CA VAL A 210 2.05 8.56 -9.53
C VAL A 210 2.14 7.31 -8.67
N ASP A 211 1.04 6.56 -8.54
CA ASP A 211 1.01 5.25 -7.90
C ASP A 211 0.89 4.16 -8.96
N CYS A 212 1.86 3.24 -8.97
CA CYS A 212 1.94 2.12 -9.90
C CYS A 212 1.37 0.82 -9.32
N SER A 213 0.81 0.83 -8.11
CA SER A 213 0.06 -0.32 -7.60
C SER A 213 -1.03 -0.72 -8.60
N HIS A 214 -1.27 -2.01 -8.74
CA HIS A 214 -2.14 -2.61 -9.78
C HIS A 214 -1.62 -2.54 -11.22
N LEU A 215 -0.60 -1.76 -11.55
CA LEU A 215 -0.10 -1.71 -12.91
C LEU A 215 0.52 -3.07 -13.30
N ASN A 216 0.20 -3.58 -14.49
CA ASN A 216 0.82 -4.79 -15.00
C ASN A 216 2.29 -4.56 -15.41
N ASP A 217 3.03 -5.64 -15.72
CA ASP A 217 4.46 -5.54 -16.02
C ASP A 217 4.75 -4.67 -17.26
N ALA A 218 3.90 -4.73 -18.30
CA ALA A 218 4.05 -3.89 -19.50
C ALA A 218 3.80 -2.40 -19.19
N GLY A 219 2.80 -2.09 -18.37
CA GLY A 219 2.52 -0.74 -17.92
C GLY A 219 3.63 -0.19 -17.02
N PHE A 220 4.20 -1.03 -16.16
CA PHE A 220 5.35 -0.64 -15.34
C PHE A 220 6.58 -0.31 -16.20
N GLU A 221 6.88 -1.12 -17.23
CA GLU A 221 7.96 -0.84 -18.18
C GLU A 221 7.73 0.48 -18.94
N ASP A 222 6.49 0.72 -19.39
CA ASP A 222 6.13 2.00 -19.99
C ASP A 222 6.34 3.17 -19.03
N LEU A 223 5.95 3.02 -17.75
CA LEU A 223 6.14 4.04 -16.71
C LEU A 223 7.63 4.32 -16.49
N LEU A 224 8.48 3.31 -16.45
CA LEU A 224 9.93 3.48 -16.33
C LEU A 224 10.53 4.35 -17.44
N ASN A 225 9.98 4.23 -18.65
CA ASN A 225 10.49 4.94 -19.82
C ASN A 225 10.04 6.41 -19.88
N ILE A 226 8.98 6.81 -19.16
CA ILE A 226 8.40 8.14 -19.27
C ILE A 226 8.47 8.96 -17.97
N ALA A 227 8.44 8.33 -16.79
CA ALA A 227 8.46 9.03 -15.52
C ALA A 227 9.81 9.73 -15.30
N GLU A 228 9.76 11.03 -15.04
CA GLU A 228 10.92 11.86 -14.70
C GLU A 228 11.10 12.02 -13.18
N ARG A 229 10.02 11.87 -12.42
CA ARG A 229 10.03 11.95 -10.96
C ARG A 229 9.94 10.56 -10.33
N PRO A 230 10.35 10.41 -9.05
CA PRO A 230 10.07 9.20 -8.28
C PRO A 230 8.56 8.94 -8.20
N PHE A 231 8.16 7.67 -8.30
CA PHE A 231 6.79 7.20 -8.16
C PHE A 231 6.70 6.15 -7.04
N VAL A 232 5.51 5.75 -6.67
CA VAL A 232 5.28 4.81 -5.58
C VAL A 232 4.53 3.56 -6.06
N ALA A 233 4.73 2.45 -5.36
CA ALA A 233 3.79 1.34 -5.28
C ALA A 233 3.18 1.41 -3.88
N SER A 234 2.02 2.05 -3.76
CA SER A 234 1.45 2.38 -2.44
C SER A 234 1.15 1.15 -1.59
N HIS A 235 0.78 0.02 -2.21
CA HIS A 235 0.41 -1.23 -1.55
C HIS A 235 0.81 -2.46 -2.40
N SER A 236 2.09 -2.85 -2.36
CA SER A 236 2.65 -3.95 -3.16
C SER A 236 3.75 -4.69 -2.39
N ASN A 237 3.82 -6.01 -2.58
CA ASN A 237 4.87 -6.86 -2.02
C ASN A 237 5.87 -7.28 -3.13
N VAL A 238 6.71 -8.31 -2.88
CA VAL A 238 7.70 -8.80 -3.84
C VAL A 238 7.36 -10.19 -4.35
N ARG A 239 7.51 -10.38 -5.66
CA ARG A 239 7.13 -11.61 -6.39
C ARG A 239 8.02 -12.80 -6.05
N ALA A 240 9.24 -12.56 -5.59
CA ALA A 240 10.14 -13.61 -5.11
C ALA A 240 9.63 -14.35 -3.87
N CYS A 241 8.79 -13.71 -3.05
CA CYS A 241 8.20 -14.33 -1.85
C CYS A 241 6.79 -14.88 -2.09
N CYS A 242 6.03 -14.32 -3.02
CA CYS A 242 4.70 -14.77 -3.43
C CYS A 242 4.49 -14.44 -4.90
N SER A 243 4.20 -15.44 -5.73
CA SER A 243 4.22 -15.36 -7.20
C SER A 243 3.09 -14.53 -7.80
N HIS A 244 2.20 -13.98 -6.98
CA HIS A 244 1.03 -13.22 -7.44
C HIS A 244 1.44 -12.02 -8.34
N PRO A 245 0.76 -11.78 -9.50
CA PRO A 245 1.13 -10.73 -10.45
C PRO A 245 1.01 -9.30 -9.91
N ARG A 246 0.27 -9.09 -8.81
CA ARG A 246 0.19 -7.80 -8.08
C ARG A 246 1.49 -7.44 -7.36
N ASN A 247 2.36 -8.42 -7.11
CA ASN A 247 3.65 -8.22 -6.49
C ASN A 247 4.69 -7.78 -7.51
N LEU A 248 5.63 -6.95 -7.08
CA LEU A 248 6.72 -6.44 -7.89
C LEU A 248 7.78 -7.52 -8.11
N THR A 249 8.34 -7.60 -9.31
CA THR A 249 9.57 -8.35 -9.55
C THR A 249 10.75 -7.65 -8.86
N ASP A 250 11.83 -8.37 -8.61
CA ASP A 250 13.07 -7.80 -8.06
C ASP A 250 13.61 -6.65 -8.92
N ALA A 251 13.46 -6.76 -10.24
CA ALA A 251 13.88 -5.72 -11.17
C ALA A 251 13.04 -4.44 -11.01
N GLN A 252 11.72 -4.58 -10.90
CA GLN A 252 10.81 -3.46 -10.67
C GLN A 252 11.07 -2.80 -9.31
N PHE A 253 11.24 -3.60 -8.26
CA PHE A 253 11.55 -3.07 -6.93
C PHE A 253 12.90 -2.31 -6.92
N LYS A 254 13.95 -2.86 -7.55
CA LYS A 254 15.25 -2.18 -7.68
C LYS A 254 15.15 -0.85 -8.45
N GLU A 255 14.25 -0.74 -9.42
CA GLU A 255 14.01 0.52 -10.12
C GLU A 255 13.34 1.56 -9.21
N ILE A 256 12.40 1.15 -8.34
CA ILE A 256 11.85 2.03 -7.31
C ILE A 256 12.96 2.49 -6.36
N VAL A 257 13.84 1.58 -5.90
CA VAL A 257 15.01 1.93 -5.07
C VAL A 257 15.90 2.95 -5.77
N ARG A 258 16.28 2.69 -7.02
CA ARG A 258 17.17 3.56 -7.80
C ARG A 258 16.61 4.97 -7.97
N ARG A 259 15.29 5.10 -8.10
CA ARG A 259 14.58 6.37 -8.29
C ARG A 259 14.28 7.09 -6.98
N GLY A 260 14.47 6.44 -5.83
CA GLY A 260 14.08 6.97 -4.53
C GLY A 260 12.56 7.09 -4.35
N GLY A 261 11.81 6.14 -4.94
CA GLY A 261 10.37 5.99 -4.76
C GLY A 261 10.00 5.34 -3.44
N LEU A 262 8.77 4.81 -3.33
CA LEU A 262 8.32 4.03 -2.18
C LEU A 262 7.66 2.72 -2.62
N CYS A 263 7.75 1.71 -1.77
CA CYS A 263 6.98 0.47 -1.87
C CYS A 263 6.32 0.19 -0.53
N GLY A 264 5.00 0.35 -0.46
CA GLY A 264 4.17 0.06 0.72
C GLY A 264 3.85 -1.43 0.83
N LEU A 265 4.12 -2.01 1.98
CA LEU A 265 3.82 -3.42 2.29
C LEU A 265 2.31 -3.62 2.38
N ASN A 266 1.78 -4.52 1.54
CA ASN A 266 0.36 -4.87 1.48
C ASN A 266 0.05 -6.04 2.42
N LEU A 267 -1.07 -5.96 3.15
CA LEU A 267 -1.51 -6.98 4.12
C LEU A 267 -2.35 -8.11 3.51
N PHE A 268 -2.78 -8.00 2.26
CA PHE A 268 -3.65 -9.02 1.67
C PHE A 268 -2.94 -10.38 1.60
N SER A 269 -3.49 -11.38 2.29
CA SER A 269 -2.87 -12.71 2.41
C SER A 269 -2.48 -13.35 1.08
N ARG A 270 -3.26 -13.09 0.00
CA ARG A 270 -2.96 -13.54 -1.36
C ARG A 270 -1.69 -12.94 -1.96
N PHE A 271 -1.22 -11.81 -1.44
CA PHE A 271 0.00 -11.15 -1.91
C PHE A 271 1.20 -11.42 -0.99
N ILE A 272 0.94 -12.11 0.13
CA ILE A 272 1.97 -12.45 1.13
C ILE A 272 2.51 -13.85 0.90
N ASP A 273 1.64 -14.83 0.57
CA ASP A 273 2.06 -16.22 0.39
C ASP A 273 1.19 -16.92 -0.67
N ASP A 274 1.81 -17.82 -1.47
CA ASP A 274 1.13 -18.54 -2.55
C ASP A 274 0.02 -19.48 -2.02
N ASP A 275 0.10 -19.92 -0.77
CA ASP A 275 -0.92 -20.71 -0.08
C ASP A 275 -1.97 -19.86 0.65
N ASN A 276 -2.00 -18.53 0.42
CA ASN A 276 -2.84 -17.54 1.11
C ASN A 276 -2.62 -17.48 2.63
N ASN A 277 -1.43 -17.82 3.10
CA ASN A 277 -1.06 -17.65 4.49
C ASN A 277 -0.57 -16.20 4.74
N GLY A 278 -1.49 -15.36 5.19
CA GLY A 278 -1.22 -13.94 5.43
C GLY A 278 -0.55 -13.63 6.77
N SER A 279 0.11 -14.61 7.43
CA SER A 279 0.70 -14.37 8.74
C SER A 279 1.86 -13.37 8.70
N LYS A 280 2.09 -12.71 9.82
CA LYS A 280 3.19 -11.73 10.00
C LYS A 280 4.58 -12.34 9.75
N ASP A 281 4.75 -13.66 9.95
CA ASP A 281 6.01 -14.37 9.66
C ASP A 281 6.32 -14.38 8.15
N TYR A 282 5.30 -14.55 7.32
CA TYR A 282 5.44 -14.49 5.87
C TYR A 282 5.67 -13.05 5.39
N LEU A 283 5.00 -12.07 5.99
CA LEU A 283 5.23 -10.65 5.68
C LEU A 283 6.66 -10.23 6.05
N LEU A 284 7.23 -10.75 7.15
CA LEU A 284 8.63 -10.54 7.52
C LEU A 284 9.60 -11.02 6.43
N ARG A 285 9.28 -12.11 5.70
CA ARG A 285 10.12 -12.60 4.57
C ARG A 285 10.18 -11.59 3.43
N HIS A 286 9.08 -10.92 3.12
CA HIS A 286 9.06 -9.83 2.14
C HIS A 286 9.98 -8.68 2.57
N ILE A 287 9.92 -8.28 3.85
CA ILE A 287 10.76 -7.20 4.38
C ILE A 287 12.24 -7.57 4.28
N TYR A 288 12.63 -8.77 4.67
CA TYR A 288 14.03 -9.21 4.54
C TYR A 288 14.50 -9.18 3.09
N HIS A 289 13.70 -9.74 2.17
CA HIS A 289 14.04 -9.75 0.75
C HIS A 289 14.17 -8.33 0.18
N MET A 290 13.24 -7.44 0.51
CA MET A 290 13.31 -6.03 0.10
C MET A 290 14.55 -5.32 0.66
N LEU A 291 14.94 -5.61 1.92
CA LEU A 291 16.15 -5.05 2.53
C LEU A 291 17.43 -5.57 1.83
N GLU A 292 17.48 -6.86 1.46
CA GLU A 292 18.58 -7.45 0.69
C GLU A 292 18.72 -6.81 -0.70
N LEU A 293 17.62 -6.35 -1.29
CA LEU A 293 17.61 -5.61 -2.56
C LEU A 293 17.99 -4.12 -2.42
N GLY A 294 18.33 -3.65 -1.20
CA GLY A 294 18.70 -2.27 -0.92
C GLY A 294 17.53 -1.35 -0.59
N GLY A 295 16.41 -1.90 -0.15
CA GLY A 295 15.15 -1.19 0.05
C GLY A 295 15.04 -0.38 1.34
N GLU A 296 16.06 -0.28 2.19
CA GLU A 296 15.97 0.36 3.52
C GLU A 296 15.35 1.75 3.51
N ASP A 297 15.62 2.55 2.48
CA ASP A 297 15.12 3.93 2.35
C ASP A 297 13.83 4.08 1.52
N VAL A 298 13.26 2.96 1.03
CA VAL A 298 12.06 2.98 0.16
C VAL A 298 10.92 2.08 0.63
N ILE A 299 11.20 1.10 1.50
CA ILE A 299 10.12 0.29 2.11
C ILE A 299 9.28 1.20 2.98
N ALA A 300 7.97 1.12 2.82
CA ALA A 300 6.98 1.84 3.60
C ALA A 300 5.85 0.90 4.01
N TRP A 301 4.86 1.40 4.73
CA TRP A 301 3.63 0.69 5.03
C TRP A 301 2.54 1.11 4.05
N GLY A 302 1.73 0.16 3.56
CA GLY A 302 0.59 0.37 2.67
C GLY A 302 -0.42 -0.75 2.90
N GLY A 303 -1.12 -0.68 4.05
CA GLY A 303 -1.82 -1.82 4.64
C GLY A 303 -3.00 -2.34 3.84
N ASP A 304 -3.57 -1.53 2.95
CA ASP A 304 -4.75 -1.90 2.14
C ASP A 304 -5.97 -2.23 3.01
N MET A 305 -6.04 -1.58 4.19
CA MET A 305 -7.14 -1.80 5.15
C MET A 305 -8.47 -1.41 4.52
N ASP A 306 -9.47 -2.23 4.79
CA ASP A 306 -10.84 -2.10 4.30
C ASP A 306 -11.01 -2.33 2.76
N GLY A 307 -9.95 -2.73 2.04
CA GLY A 307 -9.97 -3.12 0.61
C GLY A 307 -10.50 -4.54 0.36
N GLU A 308 -11.44 -5.03 1.19
CA GLU A 308 -11.98 -6.41 1.13
C GLU A 308 -10.89 -7.49 1.27
N ILE A 309 -9.80 -7.17 1.97
CA ILE A 309 -8.66 -8.05 2.17
C ILE A 309 -8.83 -9.00 3.35
N THR A 310 -8.17 -10.16 3.27
CA THR A 310 -7.92 -11.03 4.42
C THR A 310 -6.46 -10.86 4.85
N CYS A 311 -6.21 -10.68 6.14
CA CYS A 311 -4.87 -10.48 6.68
C CYS A 311 -4.70 -11.21 8.02
N ASP A 312 -3.48 -11.17 8.56
CA ASP A 312 -3.22 -11.64 9.94
C ASP A 312 -4.12 -10.86 10.91
N PRO A 313 -4.90 -11.56 11.78
CA PRO A 313 -5.77 -10.91 12.76
C PRO A 313 -5.05 -9.93 13.69
N ASP A 314 -3.75 -10.15 13.95
CA ASP A 314 -2.92 -9.24 14.75
C ASP A 314 -2.60 -7.92 14.01
N LEU A 315 -2.76 -7.88 12.68
CA LEU A 315 -2.42 -6.73 11.82
C LEU A 315 -3.65 -5.99 11.26
N ASN A 316 -4.85 -6.39 11.62
CA ASN A 316 -6.09 -5.89 11.04
C ASN A 316 -6.57 -4.53 11.61
N THR A 317 -5.72 -3.83 12.34
CA THR A 317 -5.96 -2.48 12.87
C THR A 317 -4.66 -1.67 12.87
N PRO A 318 -4.72 -0.33 12.84
CA PRO A 318 -3.51 0.50 12.96
C PRO A 318 -2.70 0.19 14.24
N TYR A 319 -3.37 -0.12 15.35
CA TYR A 319 -2.70 -0.49 16.58
C TYR A 319 -1.94 -1.82 16.47
N GLY A 320 -2.54 -2.82 15.81
CA GLY A 320 -1.87 -4.10 15.52
C GLY A 320 -0.64 -3.89 14.66
N VAL A 321 -0.74 -3.05 13.62
CA VAL A 321 0.39 -2.65 12.77
C VAL A 321 1.50 -1.99 13.59
N GLY A 322 1.16 -1.07 14.50
CA GLY A 322 2.13 -0.46 15.41
C GLY A 322 2.85 -1.49 16.30
N ARG A 323 2.15 -2.54 16.73
CA ARG A 323 2.74 -3.66 17.49
C ARG A 323 3.63 -4.56 16.64
N PHE A 324 3.40 -4.62 15.33
CA PHE A 324 4.26 -5.35 14.41
C PHE A 324 5.67 -4.74 14.33
N ALA A 325 5.81 -3.45 14.58
CA ALA A 325 7.11 -2.81 14.69
C ALA A 325 7.98 -3.46 15.80
N ASP A 326 7.40 -3.73 16.98
CA ASP A 326 8.10 -4.43 18.06
C ASP A 326 8.50 -5.85 17.64
N TYR A 327 7.60 -6.56 16.95
CA TYR A 327 7.84 -7.90 16.43
C TYR A 327 9.02 -7.90 15.43
N LEU A 328 9.13 -6.91 14.54
CA LEU A 328 10.26 -6.81 13.60
C LEU A 328 11.60 -6.63 14.32
N VAL A 329 11.63 -5.81 15.38
CA VAL A 329 12.83 -5.62 16.21
C VAL A 329 13.22 -6.93 16.91
N GLU A 330 12.26 -7.65 17.47
CA GLU A 330 12.49 -8.96 18.11
C GLU A 330 13.03 -10.01 17.12
N HIS A 331 12.72 -9.87 15.82
CA HIS A 331 13.19 -10.75 14.74
C HIS A 331 14.38 -10.17 13.97
N GLY A 332 15.11 -9.22 14.54
CA GLY A 332 16.43 -8.81 14.06
C GLY A 332 16.45 -7.67 13.05
N ILE A 333 15.31 -7.05 12.74
CA ILE A 333 15.29 -5.78 12.00
C ILE A 333 15.69 -4.66 12.96
N GLY A 334 16.72 -3.89 12.62
CA GLY A 334 17.20 -2.81 13.48
C GLY A 334 16.13 -1.73 13.70
N GLU A 335 16.06 -1.16 14.91
CA GLU A 335 15.07 -0.13 15.27
C GLU A 335 15.03 1.04 14.28
N ALA A 336 16.19 1.48 13.77
CA ALA A 336 16.26 2.56 12.78
C ALA A 336 15.58 2.17 11.45
N ALA A 337 15.75 0.94 10.98
CA ALA A 337 15.09 0.45 9.78
C ALA A 337 13.58 0.31 9.99
N VAL A 338 13.14 -0.15 11.17
CA VAL A 338 11.72 -0.21 11.54
C VAL A 338 11.10 1.17 11.53
N GLN A 339 11.75 2.19 12.11
CA GLN A 339 11.25 3.57 12.08
C GLN A 339 11.13 4.11 10.65
N LYS A 340 12.07 3.76 9.75
CA LYS A 340 12.01 4.12 8.34
C LYS A 340 10.80 3.47 7.66
N ILE A 341 10.57 2.17 7.86
CA ILE A 341 9.48 1.41 7.25
C ILE A 341 8.12 1.97 7.66
N PHE A 342 7.93 2.23 8.96
CA PHE A 342 6.61 2.63 9.45
C PHE A 342 6.34 4.13 9.33
N PHE A 343 7.36 4.97 9.14
CA PHE A 343 7.12 6.42 9.11
C PHE A 343 8.12 7.21 8.26
N ASP A 344 9.43 7.12 8.53
CA ASP A 344 10.37 8.14 8.07
C ASP A 344 10.53 8.17 6.55
N ASN A 345 10.47 7.02 5.87
CA ASN A 345 10.58 6.94 4.42
C ASN A 345 9.42 7.65 3.73
N ALA A 346 8.19 7.33 4.12
CA ALA A 346 7.00 7.96 3.55
C ALA A 346 6.94 9.45 3.89
N TYR A 347 7.21 9.83 5.14
CA TYR A 347 7.24 11.22 5.58
C TYR A 347 8.23 12.06 4.75
N ARG A 348 9.48 11.58 4.62
CA ARG A 348 10.52 12.24 3.80
C ARG A 348 10.08 12.38 2.35
N PHE A 349 9.55 11.32 1.76
CA PHE A 349 9.12 11.30 0.36
C PHE A 349 8.01 12.32 0.10
N PHE A 350 6.95 12.31 0.90
CA PHE A 350 5.82 13.25 0.73
C PHE A 350 6.27 14.71 0.91
N LYS A 351 7.11 14.99 1.90
CA LYS A 351 7.67 16.35 2.10
C LYS A 351 8.49 16.84 0.90
N GLN A 352 9.10 15.96 0.12
CA GLN A 352 9.93 16.29 -1.03
C GLN A 352 9.15 16.32 -2.34
N GLN A 353 8.17 15.42 -2.51
CA GLN A 353 7.53 15.19 -3.81
C GLN A 353 6.20 15.93 -3.98
N VAL A 354 5.45 16.15 -2.91
CA VAL A 354 4.14 16.84 -2.96
C VAL A 354 4.35 18.37 -2.92
N LYS A 355 3.58 19.08 -3.77
CA LYS A 355 3.55 20.55 -3.79
C LYS A 355 2.44 21.12 -2.94
#